data_3cf469704560ff5d60f7a9220579b89f
#
_entry.id   3cf469704560ff5d60f7a9220579b89f
#
_cell.length_a   1.000
_cell.length_b   1.000
_cell.length_c   1.000
_cell.angle_alpha   90.00
_cell.angle_beta   90.00
_cell.angle_gamma   90.00
#
_symmetry.space_group_name_H-M   'P 1'
#
loop_
_entity.id
_entity.type
_entity.pdbx_description
1 polymer ?
#
loop_
_entity_poly.entity_id
_entity_poly.type
_entity_poly.pdbx_seq_one_letter_code
_entity_poly.pdbx_strand_id
1 'polypeptide(L)'
;MSSTDAPVAPPAPVRISLPTPPWWLVLLQGIASLVIGLLLLTETGMTILYLIVFLGIYWLISGVLDLVSLFVDRRHWGWKVFSGIIGIVAGLVIVRHPLWSSVLVPVTVVWVLAFIGILIGLTHIVRAFSGGGWGSAVLGLISLLFGVLLLARPLESLVVLVLLVALWAVVGGAIAVVVSFAMLSRERRAELGSHASGAPAAPVPNP
;
A
#
# COMPACT_ATOMS: atom_id res chain seq x y z
N MET A 1 -40.03 43.51 -23.64
CA MET A 1 -38.97 43.60 -22.62
C MET A 1 -38.86 42.22 -22.01
N SER A 2 -37.89 41.46 -22.48
CA SER A 2 -37.72 40.01 -22.20
C SER A 2 -36.88 39.84 -20.94
N SER A 3 -37.45 39.18 -19.94
CA SER A 3 -36.87 38.89 -18.62
C SER A 3 -36.09 37.59 -18.65
N THR A 4 -35.00 37.47 -19.47
CA THR A 4 -34.31 36.16 -19.68
C THR A 4 -32.81 36.21 -19.35
N ASP A 5 -32.30 37.23 -18.63
CA ASP A 5 -30.89 37.31 -18.23
C ASP A 5 -30.73 37.18 -16.71
N ALA A 6 -31.22 36.07 -16.14
CA ALA A 6 -30.76 35.71 -14.80
C ALA A 6 -29.38 35.01 -14.95
N PRO A 7 -28.32 35.47 -14.23
CA PRO A 7 -27.01 34.82 -14.28
C PRO A 7 -27.15 33.36 -13.83
N VAL A 8 -26.74 32.44 -14.70
CA VAL A 8 -26.67 31.01 -14.35
C VAL A 8 -25.69 30.85 -13.19
N ALA A 9 -26.18 30.44 -12.04
CA ALA A 9 -25.33 30.17 -10.87
C ALA A 9 -24.26 29.14 -11.26
N PRO A 10 -23.00 29.34 -10.87
CA PRO A 10 -21.93 28.37 -11.16
C PRO A 10 -22.31 27.00 -10.57
N PRO A 11 -22.03 25.90 -11.31
CA PRO A 11 -22.34 24.56 -10.82
C PRO A 11 -21.65 24.34 -9.47
N ALA A 12 -22.43 23.84 -8.50
CA ALA A 12 -21.92 23.53 -7.17
C ALA A 12 -20.72 22.58 -7.28
N PRO A 13 -19.64 22.80 -6.52
CA PRO A 13 -18.48 21.92 -6.56
C PRO A 13 -18.89 20.49 -6.23
N VAL A 14 -18.60 19.56 -7.14
CA VAL A 14 -18.83 18.14 -6.94
C VAL A 14 -17.92 17.69 -5.78
N ARG A 15 -18.48 17.57 -4.58
CA ARG A 15 -17.79 17.01 -3.43
C ARG A 15 -17.77 15.50 -3.60
N ILE A 16 -16.67 14.97 -4.12
CA ILE A 16 -16.41 13.53 -4.11
C ILE A 16 -16.09 13.16 -2.67
N SER A 17 -17.10 12.71 -1.92
CA SER A 17 -16.90 12.12 -0.60
C SER A 17 -16.29 10.73 -0.81
N LEU A 18 -14.97 10.63 -0.73
CA LEU A 18 -14.31 9.32 -0.64
C LEU A 18 -14.77 8.66 0.66
N PRO A 19 -15.22 7.39 0.61
CA PRO A 19 -15.58 6.67 1.82
C PRO A 19 -14.34 6.60 2.73
N THR A 20 -14.38 7.26 3.86
CA THR A 20 -13.32 7.17 4.87
C THR A 20 -13.36 5.78 5.47
N PRO A 21 -12.23 5.05 5.52
CA PRO A 21 -12.21 3.73 6.15
C PRO A 21 -12.64 3.86 7.62
N PRO A 22 -13.46 2.94 8.15
CA PRO A 22 -13.85 2.98 9.54
C PRO A 22 -12.62 2.85 10.45
N TRP A 23 -12.62 3.56 11.57
CA TRP A 23 -11.49 3.66 12.51
C TRP A 23 -10.96 2.30 12.98
N TRP A 24 -11.84 1.30 13.11
CA TRP A 24 -11.46 -0.05 13.55
C TRP A 24 -10.61 -0.80 12.50
N LEU A 25 -10.81 -0.55 11.19
CA LEU A 25 -9.94 -1.10 10.14
C LEU A 25 -8.55 -0.50 10.20
N VAL A 26 -8.44 0.80 10.45
CA VAL A 26 -7.16 1.49 10.60
C VAL A 26 -6.43 0.99 11.84
N LEU A 27 -7.17 0.73 12.94
CA LEU A 27 -6.64 0.16 14.16
C LEU A 27 -6.11 -1.26 13.91
N LEU A 28 -6.91 -2.11 13.29
CA LEU A 28 -6.53 -3.50 12.98
C LEU A 28 -5.28 -3.55 12.09
N GLN A 29 -5.25 -2.72 11.04
CA GLN A 29 -4.08 -2.59 10.16
C GLN A 29 -2.84 -2.10 10.92
N GLY A 30 -2.99 -1.10 11.79
CA GLY A 30 -1.90 -0.57 12.61
C GLY A 30 -1.32 -1.61 13.54
N ILE A 31 -2.16 -2.36 14.25
CA ILE A 31 -1.73 -3.45 15.15
C ILE A 31 -1.06 -4.56 14.34
N ALA A 32 -1.65 -5.00 13.24
CA ALA A 32 -1.06 -6.04 12.39
C ALA A 32 0.32 -5.62 11.86
N SER A 33 0.45 -4.38 11.36
CA SER A 33 1.73 -3.83 10.88
C SER A 33 2.79 -3.76 11.98
N LEU A 34 2.41 -3.34 13.18
CA LEU A 34 3.31 -3.25 14.32
C LEU A 34 3.79 -4.63 14.78
N VAL A 35 2.89 -5.61 14.86
CA VAL A 35 3.22 -6.99 15.22
C VAL A 35 4.15 -7.61 14.17
N ILE A 36 3.83 -7.50 12.89
CA ILE A 36 4.66 -8.03 11.81
C ILE A 36 6.03 -7.33 11.79
N GLY A 37 6.06 -6.01 11.94
CA GLY A 37 7.30 -5.25 12.00
C GLY A 37 8.21 -5.68 13.17
N LEU A 38 7.63 -5.89 14.34
CA LEU A 38 8.37 -6.37 15.52
C LEU A 38 8.87 -7.81 15.34
N LEU A 39 8.05 -8.69 14.78
CA LEU A 39 8.45 -10.07 14.46
C LEU A 39 9.56 -10.10 13.41
N LEU A 40 9.55 -9.21 12.41
CA LEU A 40 10.63 -9.08 11.44
C LEU A 40 11.95 -8.62 12.08
N LEU A 41 11.90 -7.83 13.14
CA LEU A 41 13.10 -7.38 13.85
C LEU A 41 13.68 -8.47 14.78
N THR A 42 12.83 -9.28 15.41
CA THR A 42 13.23 -10.30 16.39
C THR A 42 13.54 -11.65 15.76
N GLU A 43 12.65 -12.12 14.88
CA GLU A 43 12.67 -13.47 14.29
C GLU A 43 12.55 -13.38 12.76
N THR A 44 13.50 -12.65 12.15
CA THR A 44 13.46 -12.32 10.69
C THR A 44 13.24 -13.55 9.81
N GLY A 45 14.01 -14.63 10.03
CA GLY A 45 13.97 -15.83 9.18
C GLY A 45 12.62 -16.54 9.21
N MET A 46 12.08 -16.76 10.40
CA MET A 46 10.78 -17.43 10.58
C MET A 46 9.64 -16.55 10.10
N THR A 47 9.72 -15.25 10.33
CA THR A 47 8.69 -14.30 9.86
C THR A 47 8.65 -14.25 8.33
N ILE A 48 9.80 -14.20 7.66
CA ILE A 48 9.87 -14.28 6.20
C ILE A 48 9.27 -15.59 5.70
N LEU A 49 9.60 -16.72 6.34
CA LEU A 49 9.05 -18.03 5.96
C LEU A 49 7.52 -18.04 6.02
N TYR A 50 6.92 -17.59 7.12
CA TYR A 50 5.46 -17.52 7.27
C TYR A 50 4.82 -16.55 6.28
N LEU A 51 5.42 -15.39 6.04
CA LEU A 51 4.90 -14.41 5.07
C LEU A 51 4.95 -14.97 3.64
N ILE A 52 6.01 -15.69 3.27
CA ILE A 52 6.14 -16.30 1.95
C ILE A 52 5.13 -17.43 1.77
N VAL A 53 4.91 -18.28 2.78
CA VAL A 53 3.87 -19.31 2.72
C VAL A 53 2.48 -18.69 2.59
N PHE A 54 2.19 -17.65 3.36
CA PHE A 54 0.94 -16.90 3.25
C PHE A 54 0.75 -16.30 1.86
N LEU A 55 1.80 -15.70 1.30
CA LEU A 55 1.81 -15.15 -0.06
C LEU A 55 1.57 -16.26 -1.11
N GLY A 56 2.19 -17.42 -0.94
CA GLY A 56 2.00 -18.58 -1.82
C GLY A 56 0.54 -19.07 -1.83
N ILE A 57 -0.07 -19.19 -0.64
CA ILE A 57 -1.49 -19.55 -0.50
C ILE A 57 -2.38 -18.48 -1.15
N TYR A 58 -2.09 -17.20 -0.90
CA TYR A 58 -2.81 -16.09 -1.50
C TYR A 58 -2.75 -16.14 -3.04
N TRP A 59 -1.56 -16.35 -3.63
CA TRP A 59 -1.40 -16.45 -5.08
C TRP A 59 -2.12 -17.66 -5.67
N LEU A 60 -2.11 -18.79 -4.94
CA LEU A 60 -2.82 -19.99 -5.37
C LEU A 60 -4.34 -19.75 -5.40
N ILE A 61 -4.90 -19.18 -4.35
CA ILE A 61 -6.33 -18.84 -4.28
C ILE A 61 -6.68 -17.79 -5.34
N SER A 62 -5.90 -16.73 -5.45
CA SER A 62 -6.11 -15.67 -6.44
C SER A 62 -6.06 -16.21 -7.87
N GLY A 63 -5.07 -17.06 -8.18
CA GLY A 63 -4.94 -17.68 -9.49
C GLY A 63 -6.14 -18.59 -9.84
N VAL A 64 -6.66 -19.35 -8.88
CA VAL A 64 -7.89 -20.12 -9.07
C VAL A 64 -9.09 -19.21 -9.30
N LEU A 65 -9.24 -18.14 -8.53
CA LEU A 65 -10.32 -17.17 -8.71
C LEU A 65 -10.24 -16.46 -10.06
N ASP A 66 -9.04 -16.12 -10.54
CA ASP A 66 -8.83 -15.54 -11.87
C ASP A 66 -9.34 -16.48 -12.96
N LEU A 67 -9.05 -17.79 -12.88
CA LEU A 67 -9.56 -18.78 -13.82
C LEU A 67 -11.07 -18.98 -13.71
N VAL A 68 -11.62 -19.00 -12.50
CA VAL A 68 -13.09 -19.08 -12.30
C VAL A 68 -13.78 -17.84 -12.85
N SER A 69 -13.18 -16.67 -12.71
CA SER A 69 -13.73 -15.40 -13.23
C SER A 69 -13.90 -15.38 -14.76
N LEU A 70 -13.20 -16.24 -15.50
CA LEU A 70 -13.35 -16.39 -16.95
C LEU A 70 -14.71 -16.91 -17.38
N PHE A 71 -15.38 -17.68 -16.52
CA PHE A 71 -16.73 -18.19 -16.80
C PHE A 71 -17.78 -17.09 -16.67
N VAL A 72 -17.51 -16.04 -15.88
CA VAL A 72 -18.45 -14.94 -15.64
C VAL A 72 -18.18 -13.76 -16.59
N ASP A 73 -16.91 -13.41 -16.79
CA ASP A 73 -16.52 -12.26 -17.59
C ASP A 73 -15.32 -12.60 -18.47
N ARG A 74 -15.55 -12.67 -19.78
CA ARG A 74 -14.53 -12.96 -20.81
C ARG A 74 -13.74 -11.73 -21.26
N ARG A 75 -14.00 -10.57 -20.68
CA ARG A 75 -13.24 -9.35 -20.98
C ARG A 75 -11.79 -9.54 -20.51
N HIS A 76 -10.84 -9.35 -21.41
CA HIS A 76 -9.40 -9.58 -21.15
C HIS A 76 -9.04 -11.05 -20.77
N TRP A 77 -9.73 -12.02 -21.39
CA TRP A 77 -9.55 -13.45 -21.09
C TRP A 77 -8.10 -13.91 -21.13
N GLY A 78 -7.30 -13.43 -22.11
CA GLY A 78 -5.89 -13.81 -22.25
C GLY A 78 -5.05 -13.39 -21.05
N TRP A 79 -5.27 -12.18 -20.51
CA TRP A 79 -4.57 -11.71 -19.31
C TRP A 79 -4.98 -12.50 -18.06
N LYS A 80 -6.26 -12.81 -17.89
CA LYS A 80 -6.77 -13.60 -16.76
C LYS A 80 -6.25 -15.03 -16.78
N VAL A 81 -6.18 -15.66 -17.95
CA VAL A 81 -5.59 -17.00 -18.09
C VAL A 81 -4.10 -16.99 -17.73
N PHE A 82 -3.35 -16.03 -18.27
CA PHE A 82 -1.93 -15.89 -18.00
C PHE A 82 -1.64 -15.64 -16.52
N SER A 83 -2.34 -14.67 -15.91
CA SER A 83 -2.25 -14.35 -14.48
C SER A 83 -2.64 -15.54 -13.60
N GLY A 84 -3.76 -16.21 -13.91
CA GLY A 84 -4.27 -17.36 -13.16
C GLY A 84 -3.30 -18.55 -13.19
N ILE A 85 -2.76 -18.91 -14.36
CA ILE A 85 -1.79 -20.00 -14.47
C ILE A 85 -0.51 -19.67 -13.71
N ILE A 86 0.04 -18.47 -13.88
CA ILE A 86 1.24 -18.04 -13.15
C ILE A 86 1.00 -18.03 -11.65
N GLY A 87 -0.14 -17.51 -11.19
CA GLY A 87 -0.51 -17.47 -9.77
C GLY A 87 -0.59 -18.87 -9.16
N ILE A 88 -1.24 -19.82 -9.86
CA ILE A 88 -1.33 -21.21 -9.39
C ILE A 88 0.04 -21.89 -9.36
N VAL A 89 0.82 -21.78 -10.43
CA VAL A 89 2.15 -22.42 -10.51
C VAL A 89 3.08 -21.84 -9.46
N ALA A 90 3.17 -20.51 -9.34
CA ALA A 90 3.99 -19.84 -8.36
C ALA A 90 3.55 -20.17 -6.92
N GLY A 91 2.25 -20.10 -6.64
CA GLY A 91 1.70 -20.47 -5.34
C GLY A 91 1.97 -21.92 -4.96
N LEU A 92 1.82 -22.85 -5.90
CA LEU A 92 2.09 -24.26 -5.67
C LEU A 92 3.59 -24.54 -5.40
N VAL A 93 4.49 -23.88 -6.13
CA VAL A 93 5.95 -23.99 -5.92
C VAL A 93 6.31 -23.48 -4.53
N ILE A 94 5.77 -22.33 -4.13
CA ILE A 94 6.02 -21.74 -2.82
C ILE A 94 5.55 -22.67 -1.69
N VAL A 95 4.32 -23.18 -1.79
CA VAL A 95 3.74 -24.05 -0.75
C VAL A 95 4.46 -25.40 -0.66
N ARG A 96 4.93 -25.95 -1.78
CA ARG A 96 5.68 -27.21 -1.78
C ARG A 96 7.12 -27.10 -1.28
N HIS A 97 7.77 -25.95 -1.49
CA HIS A 97 9.17 -25.74 -1.16
C HIS A 97 9.37 -24.44 -0.36
N PRO A 98 8.78 -24.30 0.83
CA PRO A 98 8.74 -23.03 1.56
C PRO A 98 10.14 -22.53 1.95
N LEU A 99 11.06 -23.41 2.34
CA LEU A 99 12.42 -23.03 2.72
C LEU A 99 13.21 -22.44 1.53
N TRP A 100 13.13 -23.04 0.36
CA TRP A 100 13.75 -22.49 -0.85
C TRP A 100 13.08 -21.19 -1.28
N SER A 101 11.77 -21.12 -1.23
CA SER A 101 11.00 -19.96 -1.62
C SER A 101 11.22 -18.78 -0.68
N SER A 102 11.47 -19.00 0.61
CA SER A 102 11.76 -17.94 1.58
C SER A 102 13.08 -17.20 1.31
N VAL A 103 13.98 -17.78 0.52
CA VAL A 103 15.20 -17.13 0.04
C VAL A 103 15.04 -16.62 -1.38
N LEU A 104 14.53 -17.47 -2.30
CA LEU A 104 14.44 -17.14 -3.71
C LEU A 104 13.49 -15.96 -3.99
N VAL A 105 12.32 -15.92 -3.36
CA VAL A 105 11.33 -14.86 -3.62
C VAL A 105 11.87 -13.49 -3.19
N PRO A 106 12.37 -13.29 -1.96
CA PRO A 106 12.94 -12.01 -1.57
C PRO A 106 14.18 -11.61 -2.37
N VAL A 107 15.07 -12.56 -2.71
CA VAL A 107 16.25 -12.29 -3.57
C VAL A 107 15.82 -11.85 -4.96
N THR A 108 14.78 -12.46 -5.53
CA THR A 108 14.23 -12.02 -6.82
C THR A 108 13.68 -10.60 -6.73
N VAL A 109 13.01 -10.24 -5.64
CA VAL A 109 12.57 -8.86 -5.39
C VAL A 109 13.75 -7.90 -5.32
N VAL A 110 14.84 -8.27 -4.63
CA VAL A 110 16.07 -7.46 -4.60
C VAL A 110 16.61 -7.22 -6.01
N TRP A 111 16.67 -8.23 -6.86
CA TRP A 111 17.13 -8.10 -8.24
C TRP A 111 16.24 -7.17 -9.06
N VAL A 112 14.92 -7.32 -8.95
CA VAL A 112 13.96 -6.44 -9.62
C VAL A 112 14.15 -5.00 -9.17
N LEU A 113 14.28 -4.75 -7.86
CA LEU A 113 14.55 -3.42 -7.31
C LEU A 113 15.90 -2.86 -7.78
N ALA A 114 16.93 -3.70 -7.88
CA ALA A 114 18.22 -3.32 -8.40
C ALA A 114 18.12 -2.83 -9.87
N PHE A 115 17.45 -3.60 -10.72
CA PHE A 115 17.21 -3.21 -12.12
C PHE A 115 16.41 -1.91 -12.23
N ILE A 116 15.33 -1.77 -11.45
CA ILE A 116 14.52 -0.55 -11.41
C ILE A 116 15.38 0.62 -10.93
N GLY A 117 16.19 0.45 -9.89
CA GLY A 117 17.08 1.47 -9.36
C GLY A 117 18.11 1.94 -10.40
N ILE A 118 18.70 1.01 -11.15
CA ILE A 118 19.64 1.32 -12.23
C ILE A 118 18.93 2.09 -13.35
N LEU A 119 17.73 1.67 -13.77
CA LEU A 119 16.97 2.36 -14.82
C LEU A 119 16.58 3.78 -14.39
N ILE A 120 16.08 3.92 -13.15
CA ILE A 120 15.76 5.23 -12.57
C ILE A 120 17.03 6.10 -12.49
N GLY A 121 18.14 5.55 -12.01
CA GLY A 121 19.41 6.24 -11.92
C GLY A 121 19.89 6.74 -13.29
N LEU A 122 19.83 5.88 -14.31
CA LEU A 122 20.21 6.24 -15.68
C LEU A 122 19.30 7.33 -16.25
N THR A 123 17.99 7.22 -16.08
CA THR A 123 17.04 8.24 -16.55
C THR A 123 17.26 9.60 -15.89
N HIS A 124 17.56 9.63 -14.59
CA HIS A 124 17.88 10.87 -13.88
C HIS A 124 19.21 11.48 -14.33
N ILE A 125 20.22 10.66 -14.63
CA ILE A 125 21.51 11.14 -15.18
C ILE A 125 21.29 11.76 -16.57
N VAL A 126 20.59 11.08 -17.47
CA VAL A 126 20.25 11.62 -18.79
C VAL A 126 19.49 12.95 -18.68
N ARG A 127 18.54 13.01 -17.76
CA ARG A 127 17.75 14.22 -17.51
C ARG A 127 18.59 15.38 -16.97
N ALA A 128 19.62 15.10 -16.17
CA ALA A 128 20.53 16.10 -15.66
C ALA A 128 21.29 16.80 -16.81
N PHE A 129 21.71 16.04 -17.82
CA PHE A 129 22.36 16.59 -19.04
C PHE A 129 21.39 17.36 -19.95
N SER A 130 20.07 17.07 -19.86
CA SER A 130 19.04 17.73 -20.66
C SER A 130 18.43 18.97 -19.98
N GLY A 131 19.10 19.54 -18.97
CA GLY A 131 18.64 20.73 -18.26
C GLY A 131 17.89 20.48 -16.94
N GLY A 132 17.87 19.26 -16.42
CA GLY A 132 17.20 18.88 -15.17
C GLY A 132 17.89 19.33 -13.88
N GLY A 133 19.02 20.04 -13.98
CA GLY A 133 19.73 20.62 -12.85
C GLY A 133 20.49 19.60 -11.97
N TRP A 134 21.26 20.14 -11.04
CA TRP A 134 22.14 19.36 -10.13
C TRP A 134 21.39 18.33 -9.27
N GLY A 135 20.13 18.60 -8.89
CA GLY A 135 19.30 17.68 -8.10
C GLY A 135 19.05 16.36 -8.83
N SER A 136 18.80 16.40 -10.14
CA SER A 136 18.65 15.18 -10.95
C SER A 136 19.94 14.37 -11.04
N ALA A 137 21.09 15.04 -11.16
CA ALA A 137 22.38 14.35 -11.21
C ALA A 137 22.67 13.59 -9.91
N VAL A 138 22.47 14.23 -8.76
CA VAL A 138 22.69 13.64 -7.43
C VAL A 138 21.74 12.46 -7.20
N LEU A 139 20.43 12.63 -7.47
CA LEU A 139 19.46 11.54 -7.35
C LEU A 139 19.77 10.38 -8.29
N GLY A 140 20.17 10.67 -9.53
CA GLY A 140 20.56 9.66 -10.50
C GLY A 140 21.79 8.87 -10.06
N LEU A 141 22.80 9.54 -9.54
CA LEU A 141 24.02 8.89 -9.05
C LEU A 141 23.74 8.00 -7.82
N ILE A 142 22.97 8.52 -6.85
CA ILE A 142 22.56 7.76 -5.67
C ILE A 142 21.76 6.53 -6.08
N SER A 143 20.74 6.67 -6.93
CA SER A 143 19.90 5.55 -7.38
C SER A 143 20.70 4.50 -8.15
N LEU A 144 21.64 4.93 -9.00
CA LEU A 144 22.51 4.03 -9.74
C LEU A 144 23.45 3.26 -8.81
N LEU A 145 24.08 3.96 -7.84
CA LEU A 145 24.96 3.34 -6.85
C LEU A 145 24.22 2.31 -6.01
N PHE A 146 23.03 2.65 -5.50
CA PHE A 146 22.19 1.72 -4.76
C PHE A 146 21.78 0.52 -5.63
N GLY A 147 21.34 0.72 -6.87
CA GLY A 147 20.97 -0.36 -7.78
C GLY A 147 22.13 -1.33 -8.04
N VAL A 148 23.33 -0.82 -8.28
CA VAL A 148 24.55 -1.63 -8.47
C VAL A 148 24.91 -2.37 -7.18
N LEU A 149 24.81 -1.73 -6.02
CA LEU A 149 25.09 -2.35 -4.72
C LEU A 149 24.13 -3.50 -4.42
N LEU A 150 22.82 -3.31 -4.69
CA LEU A 150 21.82 -4.37 -4.54
C LEU A 150 22.12 -5.59 -5.44
N LEU A 151 22.59 -5.32 -6.66
CA LEU A 151 22.92 -6.37 -7.61
C LEU A 151 24.20 -7.13 -7.24
N ALA A 152 25.19 -6.42 -6.70
CA ALA A 152 26.49 -7.00 -6.34
C ALA A 152 26.40 -7.95 -5.11
N ARG A 153 25.54 -7.64 -4.15
CA ARG A 153 25.42 -8.39 -2.88
C ARG A 153 23.97 -8.60 -2.48
N PRO A 154 23.21 -9.44 -3.21
CA PRO A 154 21.76 -9.54 -3.04
C PRO A 154 21.34 -10.06 -1.65
N LEU A 155 22.09 -10.97 -1.03
CA LEU A 155 21.76 -11.49 0.30
C LEU A 155 21.99 -10.46 1.41
N GLU A 156 23.08 -9.71 1.35
CA GLU A 156 23.34 -8.62 2.31
C GLU A 156 22.31 -7.50 2.14
N SER A 157 22.01 -7.14 0.91
CA SER A 157 20.98 -6.16 0.56
C SER A 157 19.59 -6.58 1.01
N LEU A 158 19.29 -7.88 0.95
CA LEU A 158 18.03 -8.42 1.46
C LEU A 158 17.86 -8.13 2.96
N VAL A 159 18.91 -8.36 3.78
CA VAL A 159 18.86 -8.09 5.23
C VAL A 159 18.57 -6.62 5.48
N VAL A 160 19.28 -5.72 4.78
CA VAL A 160 19.06 -4.27 4.91
C VAL A 160 17.63 -3.88 4.51
N LEU A 161 17.12 -4.40 3.39
CA LEU A 161 15.76 -4.12 2.94
C LEU A 161 14.71 -4.62 3.94
N VAL A 162 14.89 -5.83 4.48
CA VAL A 162 13.98 -6.38 5.50
C VAL A 162 13.98 -5.52 6.76
N LEU A 163 15.14 -5.07 7.22
CA LEU A 163 15.25 -4.17 8.38
C LEU A 163 14.58 -2.81 8.11
N LEU A 164 14.74 -2.25 6.91
CA LEU A 164 14.05 -1.01 6.52
C LEU A 164 12.54 -1.20 6.52
N VAL A 165 12.05 -2.28 5.91
CA VAL A 165 10.60 -2.61 5.88
C VAL A 165 10.07 -2.83 7.30
N ALA A 166 10.82 -3.54 8.15
CA ALA A 166 10.44 -3.77 9.54
C ALA A 166 10.33 -2.47 10.32
N LEU A 167 11.31 -1.57 10.18
CA LEU A 167 11.30 -0.26 10.82
C LEU A 167 10.10 0.59 10.34
N TRP A 168 9.87 0.62 9.02
CA TRP A 168 8.71 1.31 8.43
C TRP A 168 7.39 0.71 8.92
N ALA A 169 7.29 -0.62 9.04
CA ALA A 169 6.10 -1.30 9.54
C ALA A 169 5.83 -0.96 11.02
N VAL A 170 6.87 -0.90 11.87
CA VAL A 170 6.74 -0.51 13.29
C VAL A 170 6.31 0.94 13.41
N VAL A 171 7.01 1.86 12.73
CA VAL A 171 6.70 3.30 12.80
C VAL A 171 5.33 3.59 12.21
N GLY A 172 5.04 3.06 11.01
CA GLY A 172 3.75 3.22 10.34
C GLY A 172 2.61 2.61 11.13
N GLY A 173 2.81 1.42 11.69
CA GLY A 173 1.86 0.75 12.58
C GLY A 173 1.56 1.56 13.84
N ALA A 174 2.58 2.11 14.50
CA ALA A 174 2.40 2.97 15.67
C ALA A 174 1.60 4.25 15.31
N ILE A 175 1.94 4.90 14.21
CA ILE A 175 1.20 6.07 13.73
C ILE A 175 -0.26 5.71 13.41
N ALA A 176 -0.52 4.58 12.73
CA ALA A 176 -1.87 4.15 12.39
C ALA A 176 -2.72 3.87 13.64
N VAL A 177 -2.14 3.29 14.69
CA VAL A 177 -2.82 3.09 15.98
C VAL A 177 -3.19 4.43 16.59
N VAL A 178 -2.25 5.40 16.66
CA VAL A 178 -2.53 6.73 17.21
C VAL A 178 -3.61 7.46 16.41
N VAL A 179 -3.54 7.42 15.08
CA VAL A 179 -4.55 8.03 14.19
C VAL A 179 -5.92 7.41 14.39
N SER A 180 -6.00 6.09 14.57
CA SER A 180 -7.26 5.39 14.83
C SER A 180 -7.94 5.88 16.12
N PHE A 181 -7.19 6.07 17.21
CA PHE A 181 -7.73 6.66 18.44
C PHE A 181 -8.19 8.11 18.25
N ALA A 182 -7.48 8.88 17.44
CA ALA A 182 -7.89 10.24 17.11
C ALA A 182 -9.21 10.28 16.30
N MET A 183 -9.40 9.31 15.37
CA MET A 183 -10.66 9.16 14.62
C MET A 183 -11.82 8.80 15.56
N LEU A 184 -11.64 7.84 16.46
CA LEU A 184 -12.65 7.43 17.45
C LEU A 184 -13.07 8.62 18.33
N SER A 185 -12.12 9.46 18.75
CA SER A 185 -12.40 10.63 19.57
C SER A 185 -13.23 11.68 18.83
N ARG A 186 -13.05 11.80 17.53
CA ARG A 186 -13.81 12.73 16.68
C ARG A 186 -15.25 12.27 16.47
N GLU A 187 -15.46 10.98 16.23
CA GLU A 187 -16.80 10.38 16.09
C GLU A 187 -17.62 10.58 17.37
N ARG A 188 -17.04 10.26 18.53
CA ARG A 188 -17.71 10.49 19.84
C ARG A 188 -18.08 11.96 20.08
N ARG A 189 -17.22 12.91 19.68
CA ARG A 189 -17.52 14.34 19.80
C ARG A 189 -18.64 14.78 18.88
N ALA A 190 -18.72 14.24 17.66
CA ALA A 190 -19.77 14.51 16.71
C ALA A 190 -21.13 14.00 17.21
N GLU A 191 -21.18 12.81 17.80
CA GLU A 191 -22.38 12.23 18.40
C GLU A 191 -22.89 13.07 19.59
N LEU A 192 -22.00 13.49 20.50
CA LEU A 192 -22.35 14.33 21.64
C LEU A 192 -22.86 15.70 21.20
N GLY A 193 -22.27 16.29 20.16
CA GLY A 193 -22.69 17.56 19.57
C GLY A 193 -24.07 17.49 18.93
N SER A 194 -24.42 16.38 18.27
CA SER A 194 -25.73 16.17 17.66
C SER A 194 -26.84 16.00 18.70
N HIS A 195 -26.56 15.31 19.80
CA HIS A 195 -27.51 15.19 20.93
C HIS A 195 -27.73 16.52 21.65
N ALA A 196 -26.70 17.34 21.78
CA ALA A 196 -26.83 18.69 22.41
C ALA A 196 -27.61 19.69 21.54
N SER A 197 -27.50 19.55 20.20
CA SER A 197 -28.26 20.42 19.25
C SER A 197 -29.73 19.98 19.08
N GLY A 198 -30.09 18.75 19.42
CA GLY A 198 -31.44 18.22 19.39
C GLY A 198 -32.24 18.45 20.69
N ALA A 199 -31.68 19.14 21.70
CA ALA A 199 -32.44 19.53 22.90
C ALA A 199 -33.57 20.47 22.51
N PRO A 200 -34.85 20.20 22.92
CA PRO A 200 -35.96 21.09 22.60
C PRO A 200 -35.70 22.50 23.18
N ALA A 201 -35.87 23.49 22.32
CA ALA A 201 -35.75 24.89 22.73
C ALA A 201 -36.61 25.11 23.99
N ALA A 202 -35.99 25.71 25.03
CA ALA A 202 -36.71 26.06 26.25
C ALA A 202 -37.96 26.86 25.89
N PRO A 203 -39.13 26.61 26.51
CA PRO A 203 -40.35 27.34 26.21
C PRO A 203 -40.11 28.85 26.45
N VAL A 204 -40.38 29.61 25.40
CA VAL A 204 -40.32 31.10 25.47
C VAL A 204 -41.34 31.53 26.51
N PRO A 205 -40.97 32.26 27.56
CA PRO A 205 -41.95 32.77 28.51
C PRO A 205 -42.88 33.73 27.77
N ASN A 206 -44.19 33.39 27.82
CA ASN A 206 -45.25 34.23 27.29
C ASN A 206 -45.31 35.55 28.07
N PRO A 207 -45.55 36.67 27.38
CA PRO A 207 -45.62 38.01 28.00
C PRO A 207 -46.83 38.15 28.93
#